data_e9b48f324e1407679b19db4e71d160d4
#
_entry.id   e9b48f324e1407679b19db4e71d160d4
#
_cell.length_a   1.000
_cell.length_b   1.000
_cell.length_c   1.000
_cell.angle_alpha   90.00
_cell.angle_beta   90.00
_cell.angle_gamma   90.00
#
_symmetry.space_group_name_H-M   'P 1'
#
loop_
_entity.id
_entity.type
_entity.pdbx_description
1 polymer ?
#
loop_
_entity_poly.entity_id
_entity_poly.type
_entity_poly.pdbx_seq_one_letter_code
_entity_poly.pdbx_strand_id
1 'polypeptide(L)'
;MVIASENYFMEKFNVFGGGSMTNEKVYQMSFSKVYTLLIAKVEKKGRTRDEIDQVTCWMTGYRKENLEELLEKDIAYGDFFLNAPELNPNRKLIKGKICGVRVEEIEEPLMQEIRYLDKLVDELAKGRTMEKILRKE
;
A
#
# COMPACT_ATOMS: atom_id res chain seq x y z
N MET A 1 2.42 19.98 9.86
CA MET A 1 2.17 19.22 8.86
C MET A 1 1.87 17.83 8.98
N VAL A 2 1.33 17.56 10.07
CA VAL A 2 0.98 16.24 10.35
C VAL A 2 -0.10 15.74 9.49
N ILE A 3 -1.13 16.50 9.38
CA ILE A 3 -2.17 16.13 8.49
C ILE A 3 -1.65 16.11 7.11
N ALA A 4 -0.68 16.96 6.87
CA ALA A 4 -0.10 17.04 5.58
C ALA A 4 0.58 15.79 5.15
N SER A 5 1.18 15.00 6.05
CA SER A 5 1.84 13.81 5.53
C SER A 5 0.85 12.74 5.15
N GLU A 6 -0.27 12.63 5.86
CA GLU A 6 -1.29 11.69 5.45
C GLU A 6 -1.95 12.14 4.16
N ASN A 7 -2.33 13.42 4.11
CA ASN A 7 -2.94 13.95 2.91
C ASN A 7 -1.95 14.02 1.76
N TYR A 8 -0.69 14.25 2.07
CA TYR A 8 0.32 14.33 1.03
C TYR A 8 0.41 13.02 0.26
N PHE A 9 0.41 11.89 0.98
CA PHE A 9 0.45 10.60 0.30
C PHE A 9 -0.79 10.42 -0.57
N MET A 10 -1.95 10.70 -0.01
CA MET A 10 -3.18 10.55 -0.77
C MET A 10 -3.20 11.48 -1.96
N GLU A 11 -2.74 12.70 -1.78
CA GLU A 11 -2.71 13.67 -2.85
C GLU A 11 -1.75 13.28 -3.95
N LYS A 12 -0.64 12.65 -3.60
CA LYS A 12 0.29 12.23 -4.64
C LYS A 12 -0.37 11.28 -5.61
N PHE A 13 -1.22 10.41 -5.11
CA PHE A 13 -1.92 9.49 -5.99
C PHE A 13 -3.12 10.12 -6.66
N ASN A 14 -3.80 11.03 -5.99
CA ASN A 14 -5.01 11.64 -6.54
C ASN A 14 -4.75 12.83 -7.43
N VAL A 15 -3.89 13.73 -6.98
CA VAL A 15 -3.59 14.92 -7.75
C VAL A 15 -2.98 14.55 -9.06
N PHE A 16 -2.01 13.67 -9.02
CA PHE A 16 -1.41 13.23 -10.25
C PHE A 16 -2.40 12.45 -11.10
N GLY A 17 -3.22 11.68 -10.46
CA GLY A 17 -4.26 10.97 -11.16
C GLY A 17 -5.28 11.90 -11.74
N GLY A 18 -5.49 13.01 -11.06
CA GLY A 18 -6.48 13.96 -11.47
C GLY A 18 -6.11 14.71 -12.71
N GLY A 19 -4.98 14.47 -13.26
CA GLY A 19 -4.68 15.13 -14.49
C GLY A 19 -3.31 14.84 -14.99
N SER A 20 -2.41 14.53 -14.11
CA SER A 20 -1.05 14.44 -14.56
C SER A 20 -0.37 13.15 -14.20
N MET A 21 -0.80 12.45 -13.19
CA MET A 21 -0.15 11.20 -12.83
C MET A 21 -0.85 10.04 -13.48
N THR A 22 -0.15 9.37 -14.37
CA THR A 22 -0.67 8.16 -15.00
C THR A 22 -0.37 6.98 -14.10
N ASN A 23 -1.03 5.85 -14.36
CA ASN A 23 -0.73 4.63 -13.63
C ASN A 23 0.73 4.23 -13.82
N GLU A 24 1.27 4.43 -15.02
CA GLU A 24 2.66 4.10 -15.26
C GLU A 24 3.61 4.88 -14.38
N LYS A 25 3.31 6.15 -14.14
CA LYS A 25 4.17 6.94 -13.27
C LYS A 25 4.13 6.43 -11.84
N VAL A 26 2.96 5.98 -11.39
CA VAL A 26 2.86 5.38 -10.07
C VAL A 26 3.71 4.12 -10.00
N TYR A 27 3.67 3.29 -11.05
CA TYR A 27 4.45 2.06 -11.08
C TYR A 27 5.94 2.32 -11.00
N GLN A 28 6.39 3.46 -11.52
CA GLN A 28 7.81 3.79 -11.55
C GLN A 28 8.30 4.53 -10.32
N MET A 29 7.42 4.86 -9.39
CA MET A 29 7.85 5.49 -8.15
C MET A 29 8.73 4.55 -7.36
N SER A 30 9.63 5.12 -6.57
CA SER A 30 10.52 4.33 -5.74
C SER A 30 9.75 3.60 -4.65
N PHE A 31 9.89 2.28 -4.59
CA PHE A 31 9.29 1.51 -3.49
C PHE A 31 9.76 2.04 -2.15
N SER A 32 11.06 2.31 -2.04
CA SER A 32 11.63 2.79 -0.79
C SER A 32 10.96 4.09 -0.34
N LYS A 33 10.77 5.01 -1.27
CA LYS A 33 10.14 6.28 -0.91
C LYS A 33 8.68 6.12 -0.54
N VAL A 34 7.94 5.32 -1.32
CA VAL A 34 6.52 5.12 -1.03
C VAL A 34 6.35 4.40 0.31
N TYR A 35 7.11 3.33 0.51
CA TYR A 35 6.94 2.55 1.73
C TYR A 35 7.31 3.35 2.97
N THR A 36 8.32 4.20 2.86
CA THR A 36 8.68 5.08 3.97
C THR A 36 7.53 6.02 4.32
N LEU A 37 6.82 6.52 3.31
CA LEU A 37 5.65 7.36 3.56
C LEU A 37 4.52 6.57 4.21
N LEU A 38 4.33 5.33 3.81
CA LEU A 38 3.31 4.48 4.41
C LEU A 38 3.64 4.18 5.87
N ILE A 39 4.91 3.90 6.16
CA ILE A 39 5.34 3.69 7.54
C ILE A 39 5.04 4.94 8.37
N ALA A 40 5.40 6.10 7.85
CA ALA A 40 5.16 7.35 8.57
C ALA A 40 3.68 7.57 8.83
N LYS A 41 2.85 7.22 7.86
CA LYS A 41 1.41 7.38 8.00
C LYS A 41 0.85 6.57 9.17
N VAL A 42 1.25 5.30 9.26
CA VAL A 42 0.71 4.45 10.33
C VAL A 42 1.32 4.80 11.68
N GLU A 43 2.60 5.20 11.71
CA GLU A 43 3.24 5.57 12.97
C GLU A 43 2.61 6.83 13.55
N LYS A 44 2.21 7.74 12.69
CA LYS A 44 1.55 8.96 13.13
C LYS A 44 0.23 8.67 13.82
N LYS A 45 -0.40 7.57 13.47
CA LYS A 45 -1.66 7.15 14.08
C LYS A 45 -1.48 6.15 15.21
N GLY A 46 -0.25 5.97 15.67
CA GLY A 46 0.02 5.11 16.81
C GLY A 46 0.20 3.65 16.49
N ARG A 47 0.27 3.30 15.20
CA ARG A 47 0.56 1.93 14.84
C ARG A 47 2.06 1.79 14.59
N THR A 48 2.52 0.55 14.44
CA THR A 48 3.96 0.32 14.39
C THR A 48 4.40 -0.14 13.00
N ARG A 49 5.69 0.00 12.76
CA ARG A 49 6.28 -0.51 11.54
C ARG A 49 6.09 -2.02 11.44
N ASP A 50 6.19 -2.73 12.56
CA ASP A 50 5.96 -4.18 12.52
C ASP A 50 4.57 -4.51 12.02
N GLU A 51 3.58 -3.72 12.38
CA GLU A 51 2.22 -3.96 11.94
C GLU A 51 2.06 -3.75 10.44
N ILE A 52 2.64 -2.68 9.91
CA ILE A 52 2.53 -2.46 8.47
C ILE A 52 3.33 -3.52 7.70
N ASP A 53 4.49 -3.92 8.23
CA ASP A 53 5.26 -4.99 7.60
C ASP A 53 4.46 -6.29 7.59
N GLN A 54 3.75 -6.58 8.68
CA GLN A 54 2.93 -7.78 8.75
C GLN A 54 1.83 -7.76 7.70
N VAL A 55 1.18 -6.62 7.53
CA VAL A 55 0.12 -6.48 6.54
C VAL A 55 0.69 -6.66 5.13
N THR A 56 1.83 -6.05 4.87
CA THR A 56 2.45 -6.13 3.55
C THR A 56 2.90 -7.55 3.24
N CYS A 57 3.51 -8.22 4.22
CA CYS A 57 3.95 -9.60 4.04
C CYS A 57 2.75 -10.53 3.83
N TRP A 58 1.67 -10.30 4.56
CA TRP A 58 0.46 -11.08 4.38
C TRP A 58 -0.05 -10.99 2.95
N MET A 59 -0.05 -9.80 2.40
CA MET A 59 -0.60 -9.59 1.07
C MET A 59 0.27 -10.15 -0.04
N THR A 60 1.60 -10.00 0.10
CA THR A 60 2.52 -10.23 -1.01
C THR A 60 3.32 -11.52 -0.92
N GLY A 61 3.42 -12.11 0.24
CA GLY A 61 4.26 -13.29 0.42
C GLY A 61 5.73 -12.96 0.66
N TYR A 62 6.11 -11.69 0.63
CA TYR A 62 7.47 -11.31 1.02
C TYR A 62 7.67 -11.58 2.49
N ARG A 63 8.91 -11.82 2.89
CA ARG A 63 9.27 -11.89 4.28
C ARG A 63 9.82 -10.54 4.72
N LYS A 64 9.90 -10.34 6.03
CA LYS A 64 10.38 -9.09 6.55
C LYS A 64 11.81 -8.79 6.05
N GLU A 65 12.64 -9.81 5.97
CA GLU A 65 14.00 -9.64 5.47
C GLU A 65 14.01 -9.15 4.03
N ASN A 66 13.05 -9.62 3.24
CA ASN A 66 12.93 -9.17 1.86
C ASN A 66 12.58 -7.69 1.80
N LEU A 67 11.68 -7.25 2.68
CA LEU A 67 11.30 -5.84 2.71
C LEU A 67 12.49 -4.96 3.06
N GLU A 68 13.32 -5.42 4.00
CA GLU A 68 14.51 -4.66 4.37
C GLU A 68 15.45 -4.50 3.19
N GLU A 69 15.67 -5.59 2.46
CA GLU A 69 16.54 -5.56 1.29
C GLU A 69 15.99 -4.63 0.22
N LEU A 70 14.70 -4.70 -0.02
CA LEU A 70 14.09 -3.90 -1.07
C LEU A 70 14.09 -2.42 -0.74
N LEU A 71 14.02 -2.09 0.54
CA LEU A 71 14.13 -0.70 0.95
C LEU A 71 15.49 -0.12 0.62
N GLU A 72 16.52 -0.97 0.59
CA GLU A 72 17.86 -0.51 0.26
C GLU A 72 18.14 -0.51 -1.23
N LYS A 73 17.44 -1.33 -2.00
CA LYS A 73 17.72 -1.48 -3.42
C LYS A 73 16.98 -0.52 -4.33
N ASP A 74 15.98 0.16 -3.81
CA ASP A 74 15.26 1.17 -4.57
C ASP A 74 14.66 0.65 -5.88
N ILE A 75 13.82 -0.36 -5.77
CA ILE A 75 13.12 -0.88 -6.94
C ILE A 75 11.87 -0.05 -7.22
N ALA A 76 11.32 -0.20 -8.42
CA ALA A 76 10.09 0.48 -8.79
C ALA A 76 8.92 -0.14 -8.03
N TYR A 77 7.96 0.72 -7.66
CA TYR A 77 6.82 0.29 -6.88
C TYR A 77 6.00 -0.78 -7.59
N GLY A 78 5.81 -0.62 -8.90
CA GLY A 78 5.11 -1.65 -9.67
C GLY A 78 5.83 -2.98 -9.64
N ASP A 79 7.16 -2.94 -9.76
CA ASP A 79 7.94 -4.17 -9.73
C ASP A 79 7.84 -4.89 -8.40
N PHE A 80 7.69 -4.14 -7.31
CA PHE A 80 7.48 -4.74 -6.00
C PHE A 80 6.30 -5.72 -6.03
N PHE A 81 5.20 -5.30 -6.65
CA PHE A 81 4.02 -6.16 -6.72
C PHE A 81 4.15 -7.25 -7.78
N LEU A 82 4.77 -6.92 -8.91
CA LEU A 82 4.94 -7.91 -9.97
C LEU A 82 5.84 -9.06 -9.54
N ASN A 83 6.81 -8.77 -8.67
CA ASN A 83 7.75 -9.78 -8.20
C ASN A 83 7.35 -10.40 -6.87
N ALA A 84 6.13 -10.12 -6.40
CA ALA A 84 5.67 -10.67 -5.12
C ALA A 84 5.72 -12.18 -5.17
N PRO A 85 6.33 -12.83 -4.16
CA PRO A 85 6.51 -14.27 -4.20
C PRO A 85 5.20 -15.04 -4.19
N GLU A 86 4.21 -14.56 -3.44
CA GLU A 86 2.97 -15.29 -3.32
C GLU A 86 1.85 -14.36 -2.89
N LEU A 87 1.18 -13.76 -3.87
CA LEU A 87 0.06 -12.89 -3.55
C LEU A 87 -1.04 -13.69 -2.86
N ASN A 88 -1.51 -13.16 -1.75
CA ASN A 88 -2.52 -13.85 -0.96
C ASN A 88 -3.88 -13.79 -1.67
N PRO A 89 -4.51 -14.93 -1.96
CA PRO A 89 -5.80 -14.91 -2.64
C PRO A 89 -6.88 -14.20 -1.84
N ASN A 90 -6.78 -14.16 -0.53
CA ASN A 90 -7.76 -13.47 0.30
C ASN A 90 -7.68 -11.96 0.17
N ARG A 91 -6.67 -11.43 -0.50
CA ARG A 91 -6.63 -10.00 -0.76
C ARG A 91 -7.84 -9.55 -1.57
N LYS A 92 -8.43 -10.47 -2.30
CA LYS A 92 -9.62 -10.14 -3.09
C LYS A 92 -10.86 -9.90 -2.23
N LEU A 93 -10.78 -10.20 -0.95
CA LEU A 93 -11.85 -9.85 -0.02
C LEU A 93 -11.75 -8.39 0.45
N ILE A 94 -10.67 -7.70 0.09
CA ILE A 94 -10.52 -6.30 0.42
C ILE A 94 -11.47 -5.49 -0.44
N LYS A 95 -12.29 -4.67 0.19
CA LYS A 95 -13.30 -3.88 -0.51
C LYS A 95 -13.40 -2.50 0.10
N GLY A 96 -14.01 -1.59 -0.63
CA GLY A 96 -14.26 -0.25 -0.14
C GLY A 96 -13.48 0.79 -0.91
N LYS A 97 -13.65 2.03 -0.50
CA LYS A 97 -13.06 3.13 -1.21
C LYS A 97 -11.69 3.47 -0.67
N ILE A 98 -10.79 3.81 -1.58
CA ILE A 98 -9.50 4.36 -1.24
C ILE A 98 -9.17 5.35 -2.35
N CYS A 99 -8.76 6.55 -1.98
CA CYS A 99 -8.43 7.60 -2.96
C CYS A 99 -9.59 7.86 -3.91
N GLY A 100 -10.81 7.77 -3.41
CA GLY A 100 -11.99 8.10 -4.21
C GLY A 100 -12.51 7.02 -5.14
N VAL A 101 -11.87 5.86 -5.17
CA VAL A 101 -12.34 4.77 -6.03
C VAL A 101 -12.54 3.51 -5.20
N ARG A 102 -13.44 2.67 -5.65
CA ARG A 102 -13.66 1.38 -5.01
C ARG A 102 -12.60 0.40 -5.48
N VAL A 103 -11.87 -0.15 -4.53
CA VAL A 103 -10.73 -1.00 -4.87
C VAL A 103 -11.17 -2.24 -5.64
N GLU A 104 -12.34 -2.77 -5.34
CA GLU A 104 -12.82 -3.97 -6.02
C GLU A 104 -13.23 -3.70 -7.46
N GLU A 105 -13.36 -2.44 -7.86
CA GLU A 105 -13.77 -2.08 -9.20
C GLU A 105 -12.64 -1.61 -10.09
N ILE A 106 -11.42 -1.60 -9.58
CA ILE A 106 -10.27 -1.17 -10.37
C ILE A 106 -9.97 -2.23 -11.43
N GLU A 107 -9.92 -1.80 -12.68
CA GLU A 107 -9.78 -2.74 -13.80
C GLU A 107 -8.35 -3.12 -14.11
N GLU A 108 -7.42 -2.20 -13.94
CA GLU A 108 -6.03 -2.51 -14.25
C GLU A 108 -5.43 -3.32 -13.11
N PRO A 109 -4.99 -4.57 -13.39
CA PRO A 109 -4.60 -5.48 -12.30
C PRO A 109 -3.50 -4.95 -11.41
N LEU A 110 -2.46 -4.35 -12.00
CA LEU A 110 -1.35 -3.89 -11.17
C LEU A 110 -1.77 -2.72 -10.28
N MET A 111 -2.55 -1.80 -10.83
CA MET A 111 -3.05 -0.70 -10.01
C MET A 111 -3.95 -1.23 -8.89
N GLN A 112 -4.73 -2.26 -9.18
CA GLN A 112 -5.58 -2.84 -8.14
C GLN A 112 -4.74 -3.40 -6.99
N GLU A 113 -3.61 -4.06 -7.31
CA GLU A 113 -2.75 -4.57 -6.25
C GLU A 113 -2.21 -3.41 -5.39
N ILE A 114 -1.80 -2.34 -6.04
CA ILE A 114 -1.31 -1.18 -5.32
C ILE A 114 -2.39 -0.62 -4.39
N ARG A 115 -3.61 -0.53 -4.89
CA ARG A 115 -4.70 0.02 -4.09
C ARG A 115 -5.17 -0.92 -2.99
N TYR A 116 -5.00 -2.22 -3.17
CA TYR A 116 -5.24 -3.15 -2.06
C TYR A 116 -4.33 -2.80 -0.88
N LEU A 117 -3.04 -2.59 -1.15
CA LEU A 117 -2.13 -2.26 -0.06
C LEU A 117 -2.49 -0.91 0.55
N ASP A 118 -2.82 0.08 -0.27
CA ASP A 118 -3.26 1.37 0.24
C ASP A 118 -4.44 1.21 1.19
N LYS A 119 -5.39 0.35 0.82
CA LYS A 119 -6.58 0.15 1.64
C LYS A 119 -6.23 -0.49 2.97
N LEU A 120 -5.35 -1.50 2.96
CA LEU A 120 -4.92 -2.15 4.19
C LEU A 120 -4.20 -1.16 5.10
N VAL A 121 -3.34 -0.33 4.52
CA VAL A 121 -2.61 0.67 5.29
C VAL A 121 -3.58 1.72 5.86
N ASP A 122 -4.58 2.10 5.08
CA ASP A 122 -5.57 3.05 5.55
C ASP A 122 -6.36 2.48 6.74
N GLU A 123 -6.74 1.21 6.66
CA GLU A 123 -7.45 0.55 7.74
C GLU A 123 -6.58 0.48 8.99
N LEU A 124 -5.29 0.18 8.81
CA LEU A 124 -4.36 0.13 9.92
C LEU A 124 -4.26 1.50 10.58
N ALA A 125 -4.10 2.54 9.78
CA ALA A 125 -4.00 3.90 10.30
C ALA A 125 -5.27 4.33 11.02
N LYS A 126 -6.42 3.81 10.61
CA LYS A 126 -7.69 4.16 11.24
C LYS A 126 -8.00 3.35 12.49
N GLY A 127 -7.10 2.48 12.90
CA GLY A 127 -7.24 1.79 14.17
C GLY A 127 -7.89 0.42 14.09
N ARG A 128 -8.06 -0.13 12.89
CA ARG A 128 -8.67 -1.44 12.76
C ARG A 128 -7.74 -2.50 13.34
N THR A 129 -8.31 -3.55 13.89
CA THR A 129 -7.48 -4.61 14.46
C THR A 129 -6.84 -5.43 13.34
N MET A 130 -5.66 -6.00 13.64
CA MET A 130 -4.98 -6.83 12.66
C MET A 130 -5.86 -7.99 12.22
N GLU A 131 -6.60 -8.56 13.15
CA GLU A 131 -7.49 -9.67 12.85
C GLU A 131 -8.49 -9.32 11.76
N LYS A 132 -9.01 -8.09 11.79
CA LYS A 132 -9.98 -7.65 10.80
C LYS A 132 -9.34 -7.22 9.50
N ILE A 133 -8.11 -6.70 9.58
CA ILE A 133 -7.39 -6.26 8.39
C ILE A 133 -6.98 -7.46 7.54
N LEU A 134 -6.45 -8.50 8.18
CA LEU A 134 -5.98 -9.70 7.49
C LEU A 134 -7.15 -10.62 7.20
N ARG A 135 -7.74 -10.44 6.03
CA ARG A 135 -9.01 -11.11 5.65
C ARG A 135 -8.87 -12.63 5.71
N LYS A 136 -9.91 -13.26 6.21
CA LYS A 136 -10.04 -14.71 6.21
C LYS A 136 -11.38 -15.06 5.61
N GLU A 137 -11.45 -16.23 5.02
CA GLU A 137 -12.73 -16.74 4.52
C GLU A 137 -13.54 -17.33 5.64
#